data_4db7998621701b6f73ad0d8496c0fa64
#
_entry.id   4db7998621701b6f73ad0d8496c0fa64
#
_cell.length_a   1.000
_cell.length_b   1.000
_cell.length_c   1.000
_cell.angle_alpha   90.00
_cell.angle_beta   90.00
_cell.angle_gamma   90.00
#
_symmetry.space_group_name_H-M   'P 1'
#
loop_
_entity.id
_entity.type
_entity.pdbx_description
1 polymer ?
#
loop_
_entity_poly.entity_id
_entity_poly.type
_entity_poly.pdbx_seq_one_letter_code
_entity_poly.pdbx_strand_id
1 'polypeptide(L)'
;PTVKINGTDKQLKAFAGSKAIAVNPNCKYQQVAVALAKYLGSKDAQKKHYELRGVIPCNTELLATDEVKKDALVTAQNDTFNKTSVIQPTVTGMNDYWAPAQNFAKAIVNGEITADNAAAKTQDFYKQINTSIAK
;
A
#
# COMPACT_ATOMS: atom_id res chain seq x y z
N PRO A 1 14.57 4.80 -2.06
CA PRO A 1 15.22 5.89 -2.79
C PRO A 1 15.18 7.20 -2.02
N THR A 2 16.12 8.09 -2.29
CA THR A 2 16.21 9.44 -1.73
C THR A 2 16.02 10.47 -2.83
N VAL A 3 15.54 11.65 -2.45
CA VAL A 3 15.43 12.80 -3.34
C VAL A 3 16.05 14.02 -2.65
N LYS A 4 16.77 14.84 -3.38
CA LYS A 4 17.36 16.06 -2.85
C LYS A 4 16.34 17.21 -2.89
N ILE A 5 15.99 17.72 -1.72
CA ILE A 5 15.07 18.86 -1.57
C ILE A 5 15.81 19.96 -0.80
N ASN A 6 15.96 21.14 -1.42
CA ASN A 6 16.68 22.27 -0.85
C ASN A 6 18.09 21.88 -0.32
N GLY A 7 18.83 21.09 -1.11
CA GLY A 7 20.18 20.63 -0.76
C GLY A 7 20.26 19.49 0.26
N THR A 8 19.12 19.05 0.82
CA THR A 8 19.06 17.98 1.82
C THR A 8 18.48 16.72 1.22
N ASP A 9 19.13 15.58 1.44
CA ASP A 9 18.60 14.27 1.02
C ASP A 9 17.41 13.88 1.89
N LYS A 10 16.27 13.61 1.26
CA LYS A 10 15.04 13.15 1.89
C LYS A 10 14.71 11.73 1.44
N GLN A 11 14.50 10.85 2.40
CA GLN A 11 14.05 9.48 2.14
C GLN A 11 12.60 9.50 1.67
N LEU A 12 12.34 8.96 0.47
CA LEU A 12 10.99 8.70 0.02
C LEU A 12 10.39 7.54 0.81
N LYS A 13 9.13 7.70 1.22
CA LYS A 13 8.41 6.71 2.00
C LYS A 13 7.25 6.14 1.17
N ALA A 14 7.04 4.83 1.29
CA ALA A 14 5.89 4.15 0.71
C ALA A 14 4.76 4.05 1.74
N PHE A 15 3.52 3.97 1.30
CA PHE A 15 2.43 3.57 2.17
C PHE A 15 2.54 2.09 2.50
N ALA A 16 2.46 1.78 3.80
CA ALA A 16 2.28 0.42 4.27
C ALA A 16 0.79 0.17 4.49
N GLY A 17 0.31 -0.92 3.92
CA GLY A 17 -1.06 -1.38 4.10
C GLY A 17 -1.13 -2.90 4.08
N SER A 18 -2.19 -3.44 4.63
CA SER A 18 -2.50 -4.86 4.58
C SER A 18 -3.93 -5.07 4.09
N LYS A 19 -4.19 -6.23 3.52
CA LYS A 19 -5.56 -6.67 3.21
C LYS A 19 -6.06 -7.48 4.38
N ALA A 20 -7.18 -7.06 4.96
CA ALA A 20 -7.83 -7.77 6.04
C ALA A 20 -9.07 -8.52 5.54
N ILE A 21 -9.34 -9.66 6.15
CA ILE A 21 -10.55 -10.44 5.93
C ILE A 21 -11.37 -10.35 7.21
N ALA A 22 -12.60 -9.86 7.10
CA ALA A 22 -13.52 -9.75 8.21
C ALA A 22 -14.84 -10.49 7.90
N VAL A 23 -15.48 -10.99 8.94
CA VAL A 23 -16.79 -11.61 8.86
C VAL A 23 -17.86 -10.59 9.20
N ASN A 24 -18.86 -10.42 8.34
CA ASN A 24 -20.00 -9.56 8.64
C ASN A 24 -20.78 -10.13 9.84
N PRO A 25 -20.97 -9.40 10.94
CA PRO A 25 -21.69 -9.89 12.13
C PRO A 25 -23.15 -10.26 11.85
N ASN A 26 -23.74 -9.71 10.80
CA ASN A 26 -25.12 -10.00 10.40
C ASN A 26 -25.21 -11.14 9.35
N CYS A 27 -24.14 -11.88 9.11
CA CYS A 27 -24.16 -13.00 8.17
C CYS A 27 -25.06 -14.11 8.70
N LYS A 28 -26.01 -14.59 7.87
CA LYS A 28 -26.91 -15.69 8.21
C LYS A 28 -26.19 -16.98 8.58
N TYR A 29 -25.03 -17.23 7.96
CA TYR A 29 -24.24 -18.44 8.13
C TYR A 29 -22.89 -18.15 8.80
N GLN A 30 -22.94 -17.66 10.04
CA GLN A 30 -21.76 -17.20 10.79
C GLN A 30 -20.63 -18.23 10.85
N GLN A 31 -20.94 -19.48 11.15
CA GLN A 31 -19.93 -20.54 11.27
C GLN A 31 -19.19 -20.79 9.94
N VAL A 32 -19.93 -20.79 8.83
CA VAL A 32 -19.36 -20.95 7.49
C VAL A 32 -18.49 -19.74 7.13
N ALA A 33 -18.98 -18.54 7.40
CA ALA A 33 -18.23 -17.31 7.13
C ALA A 33 -16.91 -17.23 7.93
N VAL A 34 -16.95 -17.64 9.20
CA VAL A 34 -15.76 -17.74 10.05
C VAL A 34 -14.79 -18.80 9.52
N ALA A 35 -15.30 -19.99 9.13
CA ALA A 35 -14.45 -21.04 8.55
C ALA A 35 -13.78 -20.56 7.25
N LEU A 36 -14.53 -19.88 6.38
CA LEU A 36 -13.98 -19.30 5.15
C LEU A 36 -12.91 -18.23 5.45
N ALA A 37 -13.18 -17.32 6.38
CA ALA A 37 -12.21 -16.30 6.76
C ALA A 37 -10.91 -16.90 7.31
N LYS A 38 -11.03 -17.92 8.16
CA LYS A 38 -9.87 -18.68 8.68
C LYS A 38 -9.11 -19.40 7.57
N TYR A 39 -9.81 -20.00 6.61
CA TYR A 39 -9.18 -20.64 5.46
C TYR A 39 -8.41 -19.64 4.60
N LEU A 40 -9.04 -18.52 4.24
CA LEU A 40 -8.40 -17.48 3.41
C LEU A 40 -7.19 -16.83 4.11
N GLY A 41 -7.21 -16.74 5.43
CA GLY A 41 -6.06 -16.28 6.23
C GLY A 41 -5.05 -17.37 6.60
N SER A 42 -5.29 -18.63 6.22
CA SER A 42 -4.44 -19.75 6.60
C SER A 42 -3.06 -19.71 5.92
N LYS A 43 -2.11 -20.44 6.49
CA LYS A 43 -0.77 -20.64 5.92
C LYS A 43 -0.83 -21.16 4.48
N ASP A 44 -1.69 -22.16 4.23
CA ASP A 44 -1.80 -22.78 2.91
C ASP A 44 -2.37 -21.84 1.85
N ALA A 45 -3.40 -21.05 2.20
CA ALA A 45 -3.94 -20.05 1.31
C ALA A 45 -2.92 -18.93 1.03
N GLN A 46 -2.19 -18.46 2.04
CA GLN A 46 -1.15 -17.47 1.88
C GLN A 46 0.02 -18.00 1.03
N LYS A 47 0.41 -19.27 1.21
CA LYS A 47 1.41 -19.92 0.38
C LYS A 47 0.99 -19.94 -1.08
N LYS A 48 -0.25 -20.30 -1.36
CA LYS A 48 -0.81 -20.27 -2.72
C LYS A 48 -0.81 -18.86 -3.32
N HIS A 49 -1.16 -17.84 -2.55
CA HIS A 49 -1.09 -16.45 -3.02
C HIS A 49 0.33 -16.02 -3.34
N TYR A 50 1.30 -16.42 -2.53
CA TYR A 50 2.72 -16.17 -2.79
C TYR A 50 3.17 -16.84 -4.09
N GLU A 51 2.92 -18.15 -4.24
CA GLU A 51 3.32 -18.93 -5.40
C GLU A 51 2.72 -18.42 -6.72
N LEU A 52 1.43 -18.04 -6.69
CA LEU A 52 0.71 -17.67 -7.91
C LEU A 52 0.84 -16.18 -8.26
N ARG A 53 1.07 -15.30 -7.29
CA ARG A 53 0.97 -13.85 -7.48
C ARG A 53 2.11 -13.05 -6.85
N GLY A 54 3.08 -13.67 -6.22
CA GLY A 54 4.17 -12.98 -5.53
C GLY A 54 3.71 -12.10 -4.36
N VAL A 55 2.52 -12.38 -3.79
CA VAL A 55 2.01 -11.60 -2.65
C VAL A 55 2.75 -12.03 -1.40
N ILE A 56 3.37 -11.09 -0.71
CA ILE A 56 4.09 -11.38 0.54
C ILE A 56 3.14 -11.93 1.58
N PRO A 57 3.44 -13.12 2.16
CA PRO A 57 2.63 -13.66 3.23
C PRO A 57 2.78 -12.85 4.53
N CYS A 58 1.71 -12.77 5.31
CA CYS A 58 1.75 -12.24 6.68
C CYS A 58 2.04 -13.33 7.72
N ASN A 59 1.97 -14.61 7.33
CA ASN A 59 2.22 -15.73 8.21
C ASN A 59 3.72 -15.83 8.52
N THR A 60 4.08 -15.76 9.82
CA THR A 60 5.46 -15.72 10.27
C THR A 60 6.24 -17.01 9.99
N GLU A 61 5.55 -18.16 9.96
CA GLU A 61 6.18 -19.42 9.62
C GLU A 61 6.55 -19.49 8.13
N LEU A 62 5.69 -18.95 7.25
CA LEU A 62 6.01 -18.85 5.82
C LEU A 62 7.16 -17.88 5.57
N LEU A 63 7.15 -16.73 6.22
CA LEU A 63 8.26 -15.77 6.14
C LEU A 63 9.58 -16.37 6.63
N ALA A 64 9.53 -17.37 7.50
CA ALA A 64 10.71 -18.06 8.02
C ALA A 64 11.23 -19.17 7.11
N THR A 65 10.50 -19.58 6.07
CA THR A 65 10.96 -20.60 5.13
C THR A 65 12.12 -20.10 4.26
N ASP A 66 12.98 -21.03 3.87
CA ASP A 66 14.14 -20.72 3.02
C ASP A 66 13.73 -20.17 1.65
N GLU A 67 12.64 -20.68 1.11
CA GLU A 67 12.07 -20.25 -0.16
C GLU A 67 11.72 -18.74 -0.14
N VAL A 68 10.96 -18.32 0.87
CA VAL A 68 10.50 -16.94 1.01
C VAL A 68 11.64 -16.00 1.44
N LYS A 69 12.54 -16.46 2.32
CA LYS A 69 13.71 -15.66 2.75
C LYS A 69 14.70 -15.37 1.63
N LYS A 70 14.85 -16.27 0.68
CA LYS A 70 15.76 -16.11 -0.47
C LYS A 70 15.15 -15.31 -1.61
N ASP A 71 13.86 -15.05 -1.56
CA ASP A 71 13.17 -14.22 -2.57
C ASP A 71 13.60 -12.75 -2.42
N ALA A 72 14.31 -12.26 -3.43
CA ALA A 72 14.81 -10.88 -3.46
C ALA A 72 13.68 -9.84 -3.41
N LEU A 73 12.52 -10.13 -4.02
CA LEU A 73 11.36 -9.25 -4.00
C LEU A 73 10.77 -9.15 -2.59
N VAL A 74 10.58 -10.29 -1.92
CA VAL A 74 10.08 -10.34 -0.54
C VAL A 74 11.03 -9.61 0.40
N THR A 75 12.35 -9.83 0.25
CA THR A 75 13.36 -9.13 1.05
C THR A 75 13.30 -7.63 0.85
N ALA A 76 13.25 -7.14 -0.40
CA ALA A 76 13.18 -5.73 -0.71
C ALA A 76 11.87 -5.09 -0.19
N GLN A 77 10.74 -5.78 -0.29
CA GLN A 77 9.47 -5.29 0.23
C GLN A 77 9.45 -5.26 1.76
N ASN A 78 9.97 -6.29 2.43
CA ASN A 78 10.11 -6.30 3.89
C ASN A 78 11.01 -5.16 4.38
N ASP A 79 12.11 -4.91 3.71
CA ASP A 79 12.99 -3.78 4.02
C ASP A 79 12.28 -2.44 3.85
N THR A 80 11.54 -2.28 2.76
CA THR A 80 10.72 -1.08 2.53
C THR A 80 9.67 -0.91 3.62
N PHE A 81 8.95 -1.96 3.94
CA PHE A 81 7.91 -1.95 4.97
C PHE A 81 8.47 -1.55 6.33
N ASN A 82 9.57 -2.16 6.75
CA ASN A 82 10.13 -1.96 8.10
C ASN A 82 10.95 -0.66 8.24
N LYS A 83 11.61 -0.20 7.16
CA LYS A 83 12.59 0.90 7.25
C LYS A 83 12.09 2.21 6.68
N THR A 84 11.29 2.17 5.60
CA THR A 84 10.98 3.35 4.79
C THR A 84 9.51 3.50 4.44
N SER A 85 8.61 2.86 5.18
CA SER A 85 7.18 3.03 4.98
C SER A 85 6.53 3.84 6.10
N VAL A 86 5.31 4.28 5.83
CA VAL A 86 4.39 4.85 6.81
C VAL A 86 3.05 4.13 6.70
N ILE A 87 2.44 3.86 7.84
CA ILE A 87 1.08 3.29 7.86
C ILE A 87 0.13 4.34 7.31
N GLN A 88 -0.79 3.93 6.44
CA GLN A 88 -1.82 4.82 5.92
C GLN A 88 -2.64 5.39 7.09
N PRO A 89 -2.78 6.73 7.17
CA PRO A 89 -3.59 7.34 8.23
C PRO A 89 -5.05 6.88 8.16
N THR A 90 -5.69 6.72 9.33
CA THR A 90 -7.11 6.36 9.45
C THR A 90 -8.01 7.57 9.63
N VAL A 91 -7.63 8.69 9.01
CA VAL A 91 -8.41 9.94 9.08
C VAL A 91 -9.56 9.93 8.07
N THR A 92 -10.66 10.60 8.43
CA THR A 92 -11.76 10.83 7.50
C THR A 92 -11.26 11.57 6.26
N GLY A 93 -11.69 11.15 5.09
CA GLY A 93 -11.23 11.72 3.82
C GLY A 93 -9.93 11.15 3.26
N MET A 94 -9.26 10.23 3.95
CA MET A 94 -8.04 9.60 3.40
C MET A 94 -8.29 8.89 2.07
N ASN A 95 -9.50 8.36 1.86
CA ASN A 95 -9.87 7.72 0.60
C ASN A 95 -9.93 8.72 -0.58
N ASP A 96 -10.18 9.98 -0.31
CA ASP A 96 -10.24 11.03 -1.34
C ASP A 96 -8.86 11.38 -1.91
N TYR A 97 -7.79 10.94 -1.24
CA TYR A 97 -6.43 11.09 -1.72
C TYR A 97 -6.15 10.27 -3.00
N TRP A 98 -6.73 9.07 -3.12
CA TRP A 98 -6.32 8.10 -4.12
C TRP A 98 -6.60 8.52 -5.56
N ALA A 99 -7.78 9.05 -5.85
CA ALA A 99 -8.14 9.47 -7.19
C ALA A 99 -7.31 10.68 -7.67
N PRO A 100 -7.15 11.76 -6.89
CA PRO A 100 -6.24 12.85 -7.25
C PRO A 100 -4.78 12.40 -7.43
N ALA A 101 -4.27 11.53 -6.54
CA ALA A 101 -2.90 11.02 -6.64
C ALA A 101 -2.69 10.19 -7.91
N GLN A 102 -3.65 9.33 -8.26
CA GLN A 102 -3.60 8.55 -9.49
C GLN A 102 -3.62 9.45 -10.74
N ASN A 103 -4.48 10.46 -10.75
CA ASN A 103 -4.57 11.40 -11.86
C ASN A 103 -3.28 12.22 -12.01
N PHE A 104 -2.72 12.66 -10.90
CA PHE A 104 -1.43 13.37 -10.87
C PHE A 104 -0.30 12.50 -11.43
N ALA A 105 -0.21 11.25 -11.00
CA ALA A 105 0.78 10.31 -11.51
C ALA A 105 0.61 10.03 -13.01
N LYS A 106 -0.63 9.86 -13.48
CA LYS A 106 -0.93 9.70 -14.93
C LYS A 106 -0.51 10.93 -15.72
N ALA A 107 -0.78 12.12 -15.21
CA ALA A 107 -0.40 13.37 -15.89
C ALA A 107 1.12 13.52 -16.01
N ILE A 108 1.90 13.03 -15.03
CA ILE A 108 3.38 12.96 -15.16
C ILE A 108 3.78 12.00 -16.28
N VAL A 109 3.22 10.79 -16.27
CA VAL A 109 3.58 9.76 -17.26
C VAL A 109 3.19 10.18 -18.68
N ASN A 110 2.05 10.87 -18.83
CA ASN A 110 1.57 11.36 -20.12
C ASN A 110 2.31 12.63 -20.62
N GLY A 111 3.22 13.20 -19.83
CA GLY A 111 3.93 14.43 -20.17
C GLY A 111 3.09 15.71 -20.04
N GLU A 112 1.91 15.65 -19.45
CA GLU A 112 1.06 16.82 -19.15
C GLU A 112 1.66 17.69 -18.03
N ILE A 113 2.45 17.07 -17.15
CA ILE A 113 3.23 17.74 -16.12
C ILE A 113 4.68 17.77 -16.58
N THR A 114 5.18 18.96 -16.82
CA THR A 114 6.55 19.26 -17.25
C THR A 114 7.30 20.02 -16.17
N ALA A 115 8.61 20.19 -16.33
CA ALA A 115 9.41 21.00 -15.40
C ALA A 115 8.85 22.44 -15.23
N ASP A 116 8.32 23.02 -16.29
CA ASP A 116 7.82 24.41 -16.29
C ASP A 116 6.51 24.58 -15.49
N ASN A 117 5.64 23.57 -15.50
CA ASN A 117 4.33 23.66 -14.86
C ASN A 117 4.23 22.81 -13.57
N ALA A 118 5.26 22.02 -13.22
CA ALA A 118 5.23 21.09 -12.10
C ALA A 118 4.86 21.75 -10.78
N ALA A 119 5.38 22.95 -10.49
CA ALA A 119 5.09 23.66 -9.26
C ALA A 119 3.58 24.02 -9.14
N ALA A 120 2.99 24.58 -10.20
CA ALA A 120 1.56 24.93 -10.23
C ALA A 120 0.68 23.66 -10.11
N LYS A 121 0.98 22.62 -10.88
CA LYS A 121 0.23 21.36 -10.85
C LYS A 121 0.33 20.65 -9.49
N THR A 122 1.47 20.73 -8.81
CA THR A 122 1.65 20.19 -7.45
C THR A 122 0.79 20.96 -6.45
N GLN A 123 0.72 22.29 -6.56
CA GLN A 123 -0.14 23.11 -5.71
C GLN A 123 -1.63 22.80 -5.93
N ASP A 124 -2.05 22.61 -7.17
CA ASP A 124 -3.43 22.21 -7.48
C ASP A 124 -3.78 20.83 -6.93
N PHE A 125 -2.87 19.87 -7.04
CA PHE A 125 -3.01 18.56 -6.41
C PHE A 125 -3.14 18.67 -4.88
N TYR A 126 -2.26 19.45 -4.26
CA TYR A 126 -2.30 19.71 -2.81
C TYR A 126 -3.62 20.31 -2.35
N LYS A 127 -4.16 21.28 -3.09
CA LYS A 127 -5.48 21.88 -2.80
C LYS A 127 -6.60 20.84 -2.88
N GLN A 128 -6.58 19.96 -3.87
CA GLN A 128 -7.60 18.91 -4.03
C GLN A 128 -7.64 17.98 -2.82
N ILE A 129 -6.49 17.47 -2.35
CA ILE A 129 -6.43 16.58 -1.20
C ILE A 129 -6.76 17.31 0.12
N ASN A 130 -6.30 18.54 0.32
CA ASN A 130 -6.59 19.30 1.53
C ASN A 130 -8.06 19.65 1.70
N THR A 131 -8.76 19.95 0.61
CA THR A 131 -10.20 20.25 0.65
C THR A 131 -11.02 19.06 1.15
N SER A 132 -10.56 17.84 0.87
CA SER A 132 -11.23 16.59 1.30
C SER A 132 -10.88 16.20 2.74
N ILE A 133 -9.65 16.46 3.18
CA ILE A 133 -9.17 16.05 4.51
C ILE A 133 -9.56 17.09 5.59
N ALA A 134 -9.72 18.35 5.22
CA ALA A 134 -10.04 19.43 6.15
C ALA A 134 -11.53 19.51 6.56
N LYS A 135 -12.39 18.64 6.06
CA LYS A 135 -13.80 18.49 6.44
C LYS A 135 -13.94 17.41 7.50
#